data_2be20379bde3902528adc694245ffc56
#
_entry.id   2be20379bde3902528adc694245ffc56
#
_cell.length_a   1.000
_cell.length_b   1.000
_cell.length_c   1.000
_cell.angle_alpha   90.00
_cell.angle_beta   90.00
_cell.angle_gamma   90.00
#
_symmetry.space_group_name_H-M   'P 1'
#
loop_
_entity.id
_entity.type
_entity.pdbx_description
1 polymer ?
#
loop_
_entity_poly.entity_id
_entity_poly.type
_entity_poly.pdbx_seq_one_letter_code
_entity_poly.pdbx_strand_id
1 'polypeptide(L)'
;MNKKVLSILIISIILSGCCPNESIKPNNTDTSPIIVSDPIKEKTFPFTGKPMTSNNTSLPFMAIIENSKDARPQSGLSKADIVFETMVEGGIPRFIALFHTEMPKEIGPIRSARPYFLEISQSLDLPFAHCGGSEDALKSIDLNNLMSLNEMKFADAYWRDNSKKPPHNLYTSSEKITSLLNEKQINKIPTSNLKFDSSYWDNKDFKKCSHIKISMNKSYDTSYKYEDGIYKKLIGEDTFIDKSSNVELSLSNIVIQQTSITLSKDNIHVEIPLIGEGKGYVLSQGKIIPILWSKKDLTSATELKDENGNIVSLSEGKTWWNIVDKSNEISLN
;
A
#
# COMPACT_ATOMS: atom_id res chain seq x y z
N MET A 1 20.01 -47.24 70.72
CA MET A 1 20.68 -46.82 71.96
C MET A 1 20.34 -45.41 72.26
N ASN A 2 19.74 -45.19 73.44
CA ASN A 2 19.65 -44.01 74.29
C ASN A 2 19.04 -42.73 73.71
N LYS A 3 17.77 -42.36 74.03
CA LYS A 3 17.19 -41.74 75.28
C LYS A 3 17.77 -40.38 75.59
N LYS A 4 16.92 -39.32 75.65
CA LYS A 4 16.16 -38.79 76.82
C LYS A 4 15.44 -37.50 76.30
N VAL A 5 14.15 -37.25 76.29
CA VAL A 5 13.14 -36.98 77.36
C VAL A 5 13.59 -35.93 78.37
N LEU A 6 12.83 -34.84 78.43
CA LEU A 6 12.34 -34.09 79.61
C LEU A 6 11.67 -32.77 79.13
N SER A 7 10.45 -32.61 79.18
CA SER A 7 9.31 -32.36 80.13
C SER A 7 9.44 -31.13 80.98
N ILE A 8 8.32 -30.34 80.91
CA ILE A 8 7.63 -29.55 81.99
C ILE A 8 8.17 -28.12 82.20
N LEU A 9 7.37 -27.07 82.14
CA LEU A 9 6.43 -26.65 83.18
C LEU A 9 5.53 -25.46 82.69
N ILE A 10 4.26 -25.54 83.01
CA ILE A 10 3.20 -24.54 82.93
C ILE A 10 3.35 -23.53 84.07
N ILE A 11 3.22 -22.23 83.81
CA ILE A 11 2.76 -21.26 84.80
C ILE A 11 1.81 -20.29 84.14
N SER A 12 0.53 -20.33 84.58
CA SER A 12 -0.53 -19.35 84.31
C SER A 12 -0.40 -18.20 85.32
N ILE A 13 -0.38 -17.00 84.85
CA ILE A 13 -0.68 -15.85 85.67
C ILE A 13 -1.69 -14.98 84.93
N ILE A 14 -2.91 -14.86 85.54
CA ILE A 14 -3.96 -13.93 85.22
C ILE A 14 -3.67 -12.63 85.95
N LEU A 15 -3.68 -11.52 85.26
CA LEU A 15 -3.88 -10.18 85.90
C LEU A 15 -4.62 -9.26 84.94
N SER A 16 -5.75 -8.79 85.45
CA SER A 16 -6.63 -7.81 84.83
C SER A 16 -6.00 -6.41 84.80
N GLY A 17 -6.30 -5.61 83.83
CA GLY A 17 -5.91 -4.20 83.80
C GLY A 17 -6.43 -3.45 82.64
N CYS A 18 -7.45 -2.70 82.80
CA CYS A 18 -7.94 -1.42 82.22
C CYS A 18 -7.55 -1.07 80.77
N CYS A 19 -8.54 -0.88 79.93
CA CYS A 19 -8.51 -0.10 78.70
C CYS A 19 -8.09 1.37 78.90
N PRO A 20 -7.36 1.94 77.95
CA PRO A 20 -7.72 3.25 77.43
C PRO A 20 -8.05 3.21 75.94
N ASN A 21 -9.01 4.01 75.58
CA ASN A 21 -9.55 4.31 74.28
C ASN A 21 -8.45 4.90 73.38
N GLU A 22 -7.96 4.16 72.35
CA GLU A 22 -7.16 4.74 71.29
C GLU A 22 -7.97 4.82 69.99
N SER A 23 -8.06 6.05 69.53
CA SER A 23 -8.66 6.45 68.26
C SER A 23 -8.04 5.71 67.07
N ILE A 24 -8.88 5.03 66.31
CA ILE A 24 -8.54 4.40 65.03
C ILE A 24 -8.19 5.51 64.06
N LYS A 25 -6.91 5.63 63.69
CA LYS A 25 -6.46 6.38 62.50
C LYS A 25 -6.82 5.55 61.27
N PRO A 26 -7.40 6.17 60.21
CA PRO A 26 -7.66 5.47 58.98
C PRO A 26 -6.32 5.03 58.34
N ASN A 27 -6.21 3.74 58.01
CA ASN A 27 -5.16 3.20 57.20
C ASN A 27 -5.16 3.93 55.85
N ASN A 28 -4.09 4.64 55.56
CA ASN A 28 -3.77 5.08 54.22
C ASN A 28 -3.60 3.82 53.37
N THR A 29 -4.57 3.46 52.58
CA THR A 29 -4.38 2.58 51.42
C THR A 29 -3.54 3.36 50.42
N ASP A 30 -2.31 2.94 50.32
CA ASP A 30 -1.37 3.37 49.29
C ASP A 30 -1.93 2.94 47.93
N THR A 31 -2.76 3.78 47.32
CA THR A 31 -3.20 3.64 45.95
C THR A 31 -2.08 4.19 45.09
N SER A 32 -1.07 3.37 44.88
CA SER A 32 -0.15 3.60 43.75
C SER A 32 -0.99 3.74 42.48
N PRO A 33 -0.80 4.81 41.67
CA PRO A 33 -1.57 4.96 40.45
C PRO A 33 -1.27 3.74 39.54
N ILE A 34 -2.33 3.05 39.13
CA ILE A 34 -2.25 2.07 38.07
C ILE A 34 -1.75 2.84 36.82
N ILE A 35 -0.50 2.67 36.47
CA ILE A 35 0.03 3.15 35.21
C ILE A 35 -0.68 2.32 34.15
N VAL A 36 -1.78 2.85 33.62
CA VAL A 36 -2.38 2.35 32.39
C VAL A 36 -1.34 2.65 31.32
N SER A 37 -0.53 1.66 30.97
CA SER A 37 0.34 1.76 29.79
C SER A 37 -0.57 2.02 28.59
N ASP A 38 -0.27 3.08 27.85
CA ASP A 38 -0.93 3.31 26.56
C ASP A 38 -0.93 2.00 25.76
N PRO A 39 -2.04 1.64 25.12
CA PRO A 39 -2.10 0.42 24.32
C PRO A 39 -0.95 0.45 23.30
N ILE A 40 -0.13 -0.59 23.29
CA ILE A 40 0.96 -0.75 22.33
C ILE A 40 0.32 -0.65 20.95
N LYS A 41 0.54 0.47 20.27
CA LYS A 41 0.01 0.65 18.91
C LYS A 41 0.66 -0.40 18.02
N GLU A 42 -0.12 -1.38 17.58
CA GLU A 42 0.35 -2.43 16.68
C GLU A 42 0.97 -1.80 15.43
N LYS A 43 2.13 -2.30 15.03
CA LYS A 43 2.77 -1.87 13.78
C LYS A 43 1.91 -2.34 12.61
N THR A 44 1.70 -1.46 11.65
CA THR A 44 0.93 -1.76 10.44
C THR A 44 1.79 -1.59 9.20
N PHE A 45 1.45 -2.30 8.13
CA PHE A 45 2.04 -2.09 6.82
C PHE A 45 1.69 -0.70 6.30
N PRO A 46 2.68 0.13 5.92
CA PRO A 46 2.46 1.54 5.61
C PRO A 46 1.62 1.77 4.34
N PHE A 47 1.45 0.76 3.49
CA PHE A 47 0.75 0.87 2.21
C PHE A 47 -0.62 0.17 2.19
N THR A 48 -0.96 -0.59 3.24
CA THR A 48 -2.25 -1.28 3.35
C THR A 48 -2.96 -1.07 4.68
N GLY A 49 -2.30 -0.49 5.69
CA GLY A 49 -2.83 -0.38 7.04
C GLY A 49 -3.01 -1.71 7.78
N LYS A 50 -2.76 -2.86 7.14
CA LYS A 50 -2.92 -4.17 7.76
C LYS A 50 -1.92 -4.40 8.89
N PRO A 51 -2.28 -5.13 9.95
CA PRO A 51 -1.35 -5.47 11.02
C PRO A 51 -0.07 -6.13 10.49
N MET A 52 1.08 -5.71 11.00
CA MET A 52 2.38 -6.26 10.65
C MET A 52 2.82 -7.23 11.75
N THR A 53 3.13 -8.47 11.38
CA THR A 53 3.71 -9.42 12.33
C THR A 53 5.12 -8.98 12.74
N SER A 54 5.51 -9.25 13.98
CA SER A 54 6.80 -8.85 14.55
C SER A 54 8.03 -9.37 13.77
N ASN A 55 7.86 -10.40 12.97
CA ASN A 55 8.93 -11.09 12.23
C ASN A 55 8.96 -10.71 10.73
N ASN A 56 8.16 -9.72 10.29
CA ASN A 56 8.18 -9.32 8.89
C ASN A 56 9.47 -8.56 8.57
N THR A 57 10.26 -9.11 7.66
CA THR A 57 11.52 -8.55 7.15
C THR A 57 11.45 -8.23 5.65
N SER A 58 10.25 -8.28 5.05
CA SER A 58 10.08 -7.99 3.63
C SER A 58 10.44 -6.52 3.32
N LEU A 59 11.21 -6.33 2.26
CA LEU A 59 11.56 -5.00 1.76
C LEU A 59 10.56 -4.60 0.68
N PRO A 60 9.96 -3.40 0.78
CA PRO A 60 9.05 -2.92 -0.25
C PRO A 60 9.80 -2.56 -1.52
N PHE A 61 9.18 -2.85 -2.65
CA PHE A 61 9.66 -2.46 -3.97
C PHE A 61 8.49 -2.24 -4.93
N MET A 62 8.78 -1.62 -6.06
CA MET A 62 7.82 -1.42 -7.13
C MET A 62 8.24 -2.16 -8.39
N ALA A 63 7.29 -2.44 -9.29
CA ALA A 63 7.57 -3.02 -10.59
C ALA A 63 6.70 -2.37 -11.67
N ILE A 64 7.31 -2.02 -12.81
CA ILE A 64 6.60 -1.48 -13.96
C ILE A 64 6.11 -2.64 -14.82
N ILE A 65 4.78 -2.76 -14.95
CA ILE A 65 4.09 -3.91 -15.56
C ILE A 65 3.27 -3.45 -16.77
N GLU A 66 3.38 -4.21 -17.84
CA GLU A 66 2.66 -3.96 -19.08
C GLU A 66 1.16 -4.24 -18.98
N ASN A 67 0.35 -3.51 -19.77
CA ASN A 67 -1.09 -3.74 -19.86
C ASN A 67 -1.63 -3.78 -21.30
N SER A 68 -0.78 -4.01 -22.30
CA SER A 68 -1.27 -4.31 -23.65
C SER A 68 -2.11 -5.61 -23.68
N LYS A 69 -2.94 -5.77 -24.69
CA LYS A 69 -3.75 -6.99 -24.84
C LYS A 69 -2.91 -8.26 -24.86
N ASP A 70 -1.74 -8.21 -25.51
CA ASP A 70 -0.82 -9.37 -25.64
C ASP A 70 -0.08 -9.68 -24.32
N ALA A 71 0.00 -8.72 -23.40
CA ALA A 71 0.58 -8.93 -22.09
C ALA A 71 -0.37 -9.63 -21.10
N ARG A 72 -1.67 -9.59 -21.36
CA ARG A 72 -2.70 -10.12 -20.46
C ARG A 72 -2.85 -11.64 -20.56
N PRO A 73 -3.24 -12.33 -19.48
CA PRO A 73 -3.31 -11.81 -18.12
C PRO A 73 -1.90 -11.62 -17.54
N GLN A 74 -1.76 -10.58 -16.70
CA GLN A 74 -0.53 -10.29 -15.96
C GLN A 74 -0.39 -11.17 -14.74
N SER A 75 0.85 -11.23 -14.19
CA SER A 75 1.16 -11.98 -12.98
C SER A 75 1.56 -11.05 -11.84
N GLY A 76 1.14 -11.38 -10.62
CA GLY A 76 1.57 -10.73 -9.38
C GLY A 76 0.68 -9.58 -8.92
N LEU A 77 -0.20 -9.05 -9.77
CA LEU A 77 -1.03 -7.87 -9.44
C LEU A 77 -2.01 -8.12 -8.29
N SER A 78 -2.49 -9.36 -8.11
CA SER A 78 -3.37 -9.73 -7.00
C SER A 78 -2.69 -9.61 -5.63
N LYS A 79 -1.36 -9.53 -5.60
CA LYS A 79 -0.55 -9.42 -4.39
C LYS A 79 0.04 -8.02 -4.16
N ALA A 80 -0.18 -7.09 -5.08
CA ALA A 80 0.26 -5.72 -4.93
C ALA A 80 -0.56 -4.99 -3.85
N ASP A 81 0.13 -4.17 -3.05
CA ASP A 81 -0.48 -3.30 -2.04
C ASP A 81 -1.16 -2.09 -2.70
N ILE A 82 -0.43 -1.46 -3.64
CA ILE A 82 -0.94 -0.36 -4.44
C ILE A 82 -0.55 -0.61 -5.90
N VAL A 83 -1.50 -0.41 -6.82
CA VAL A 83 -1.23 -0.36 -8.26
C VAL A 83 -1.62 1.00 -8.79
N PHE A 84 -0.65 1.73 -9.32
CA PHE A 84 -0.90 2.95 -10.07
C PHE A 84 -1.07 2.61 -11.56
N GLU A 85 -2.19 3.03 -12.12
CA GLU A 85 -2.52 2.83 -13.53
C GLU A 85 -2.60 4.18 -14.23
N THR A 86 -1.88 4.34 -15.32
CA THR A 86 -1.98 5.54 -16.16
C THR A 86 -1.70 5.23 -17.61
N MET A 87 -2.11 6.12 -18.50
CA MET A 87 -1.88 6.03 -19.93
C MET A 87 -0.39 6.24 -20.24
N VAL A 88 0.12 5.48 -21.21
CA VAL A 88 1.44 5.70 -21.81
C VAL A 88 1.30 5.90 -23.31
N GLU A 89 2.41 5.87 -24.04
CA GLU A 89 2.44 5.99 -25.51
C GLU A 89 1.52 4.98 -26.19
N GLY A 90 1.01 5.35 -27.35
CA GLY A 90 0.11 4.50 -28.14
C GLY A 90 -1.28 4.33 -27.54
N GLY A 91 -1.61 5.12 -26.50
CA GLY A 91 -2.90 5.03 -25.82
C GLY A 91 -3.09 3.72 -25.04
N ILE A 92 -2.01 3.09 -24.58
CA ILE A 92 -2.04 1.85 -23.79
C ILE A 92 -1.82 2.19 -22.32
N PRO A 93 -2.69 1.78 -21.39
CA PRO A 93 -2.41 1.93 -19.96
C PRO A 93 -1.23 1.05 -19.53
N ARG A 94 -0.46 1.51 -18.55
CA ARG A 94 0.62 0.75 -17.92
C ARG A 94 0.52 0.86 -16.40
N PHE A 95 1.07 -0.10 -15.71
CA PHE A 95 1.04 -0.15 -14.25
C PHE A 95 2.43 0.10 -13.67
N ILE A 96 2.48 0.73 -12.48
CA ILE A 96 3.55 0.55 -11.53
C ILE A 96 2.94 0.03 -10.24
N ALA A 97 3.33 -1.18 -9.85
CA ALA A 97 2.76 -1.92 -8.73
C ALA A 97 3.74 -1.98 -7.56
N LEU A 98 3.26 -1.72 -6.35
CA LEU A 98 4.00 -1.76 -5.09
C LEU A 98 3.73 -3.07 -4.37
N PHE A 99 4.78 -3.71 -3.88
CA PHE A 99 4.75 -4.98 -3.15
C PHE A 99 5.45 -4.82 -1.81
N HIS A 100 4.79 -5.16 -0.71
CA HIS A 100 5.35 -5.17 0.63
C HIS A 100 4.64 -6.18 1.54
N THR A 101 3.29 -6.18 1.56
CA THR A 101 2.50 -7.06 2.42
C THR A 101 2.56 -8.50 1.96
N GLU A 102 2.47 -8.73 0.66
CA GLU A 102 2.52 -10.04 0.02
C GLU A 102 3.61 -10.08 -1.05
N MET A 103 4.34 -11.20 -1.11
CA MET A 103 5.49 -11.37 -2.00
C MET A 103 5.19 -12.38 -3.10
N PRO A 104 4.82 -11.95 -4.33
CA PRO A 104 4.50 -12.86 -5.43
C PRO A 104 5.74 -13.59 -5.98
N LYS A 105 5.52 -14.83 -6.41
CA LYS A 105 6.56 -15.67 -7.03
C LYS A 105 6.81 -15.31 -8.51
N GLU A 106 5.88 -14.60 -9.13
CA GLU A 106 5.98 -14.14 -10.52
C GLU A 106 5.35 -12.76 -10.65
N ILE A 107 6.06 -11.84 -11.28
CA ILE A 107 5.65 -10.45 -11.51
C ILE A 107 5.93 -10.09 -12.96
N GLY A 108 4.94 -9.61 -13.67
CA GLY A 108 5.13 -9.14 -15.04
C GLY A 108 3.91 -9.26 -15.96
N PRO A 109 4.10 -9.00 -17.26
CA PRO A 109 5.40 -8.71 -17.93
C PRO A 109 5.98 -7.35 -17.55
N ILE A 110 7.29 -7.34 -17.27
CA ILE A 110 8.03 -6.13 -16.89
C ILE A 110 8.25 -5.24 -18.10
N ARG A 111 8.16 -3.92 -17.89
CA ARG A 111 8.23 -2.93 -18.97
C ARG A 111 9.09 -1.71 -18.64
N SER A 112 9.21 -0.85 -19.65
CA SER A 112 10.11 0.30 -19.66
C SER A 112 9.62 1.42 -18.72
N ALA A 113 10.58 2.06 -18.07
CA ALA A 113 10.37 3.22 -17.22
C ALA A 113 9.94 4.46 -18.03
N ARG A 114 9.18 5.34 -17.36
CA ARG A 114 8.74 6.65 -17.85
C ARG A 114 8.87 7.68 -16.72
N PRO A 115 9.08 8.97 -17.01
CA PRO A 115 9.33 9.99 -16.00
C PRO A 115 8.30 9.99 -14.86
N TYR A 116 7.01 9.93 -15.17
CA TYR A 116 5.95 9.93 -14.16
C TYR A 116 5.96 8.68 -13.25
N PHE A 117 6.43 7.50 -13.72
CA PHE A 117 6.64 6.35 -12.85
C PHE A 117 7.83 6.53 -11.90
N LEU A 118 8.86 7.25 -12.34
CA LEU A 118 9.98 7.63 -11.48
C LEU A 118 9.52 8.60 -10.40
N GLU A 119 8.66 9.57 -10.73
CA GLU A 119 8.08 10.50 -9.75
C GLU A 119 7.25 9.77 -8.67
N ILE A 120 6.50 8.73 -9.05
CA ILE A 120 5.76 7.89 -8.10
C ILE A 120 6.75 7.15 -7.19
N SER A 121 7.78 6.53 -7.75
CA SER A 121 8.79 5.80 -6.98
C SER A 121 9.56 6.72 -6.02
N GLN A 122 9.95 7.91 -6.46
CA GLN A 122 10.63 8.91 -5.62
C GLN A 122 9.76 9.39 -4.46
N SER A 123 8.46 9.63 -4.71
CA SER A 123 7.54 10.09 -3.67
C SER A 123 7.29 9.06 -2.57
N LEU A 124 7.51 7.79 -2.86
CA LEU A 124 7.39 6.68 -1.92
C LEU A 124 8.77 6.21 -1.40
N ASP A 125 9.88 6.78 -1.95
CA ASP A 125 11.26 6.41 -1.62
C ASP A 125 11.51 4.90 -1.79
N LEU A 126 11.05 4.33 -2.93
CA LEU A 126 11.09 2.89 -3.19
C LEU A 126 11.92 2.54 -4.41
N PRO A 127 12.66 1.40 -4.37
CA PRO A 127 13.27 0.81 -5.55
C PRO A 127 12.21 0.29 -6.52
N PHE A 128 12.53 0.28 -7.83
CA PHE A 128 11.60 -0.16 -8.86
C PHE A 128 12.26 -1.03 -9.92
N ALA A 129 11.61 -2.16 -10.23
CA ALA A 129 11.97 -3.11 -11.27
C ALA A 129 11.42 -2.64 -12.63
N HIS A 130 12.27 -2.63 -13.66
CA HIS A 130 11.90 -2.23 -15.01
C HIS A 130 12.85 -2.79 -16.07
N CYS A 131 12.50 -2.66 -17.36
CA CYS A 131 13.33 -3.04 -18.49
C CYS A 131 13.49 -1.85 -19.44
N GLY A 132 14.67 -1.22 -19.41
CA GLY A 132 14.91 0.00 -20.19
C GLY A 132 13.99 1.17 -19.80
N GLY A 133 13.93 2.18 -20.66
CA GLY A 133 13.11 3.36 -20.44
C GLY A 133 13.11 4.31 -21.63
N SER A 134 12.31 5.39 -21.58
CA SER A 134 12.51 6.53 -22.47
C SER A 134 13.85 7.21 -22.15
N GLU A 135 14.38 7.95 -23.10
CA GLU A 135 15.67 8.64 -22.93
C GLU A 135 15.65 9.55 -21.69
N ASP A 136 14.57 10.33 -21.52
CA ASP A 136 14.41 11.22 -20.37
C ASP A 136 14.29 10.47 -19.04
N ALA A 137 13.60 9.32 -19.03
CA ALA A 137 13.52 8.49 -17.83
C ALA A 137 14.91 7.91 -17.46
N LEU A 138 15.67 7.40 -18.43
CA LEU A 138 17.00 6.86 -18.17
C LEU A 138 17.97 7.95 -17.71
N LYS A 139 17.95 9.12 -18.33
CA LYS A 139 18.72 10.30 -17.87
C LYS A 139 18.37 10.69 -16.45
N SER A 140 17.06 10.74 -16.14
CA SER A 140 16.60 11.09 -14.78
C SER A 140 17.03 10.07 -13.74
N ILE A 141 17.03 8.78 -14.06
CA ILE A 141 17.54 7.71 -13.18
C ILE A 141 19.00 7.97 -12.82
N ASP A 142 19.84 8.23 -13.82
CA ASP A 142 21.27 8.41 -13.60
C ASP A 142 21.57 9.74 -12.90
N LEU A 143 20.94 10.85 -13.29
CA LEU A 143 21.16 12.18 -12.69
C LEU A 143 20.73 12.25 -11.23
N ASN A 144 19.63 11.59 -10.87
CA ASN A 144 19.07 11.63 -9.52
C ASN A 144 19.45 10.40 -8.68
N ASN A 145 20.29 9.52 -9.21
CA ASN A 145 20.76 8.28 -8.56
C ASN A 145 19.57 7.47 -7.97
N LEU A 146 18.52 7.26 -8.79
CA LEU A 146 17.33 6.55 -8.34
C LEU A 146 17.59 5.06 -8.14
N MET A 147 16.85 4.44 -7.23
CA MET A 147 16.95 3.01 -6.90
C MET A 147 16.38 2.12 -8.02
N SER A 148 16.98 2.19 -9.20
CA SER A 148 16.59 1.48 -10.41
C SER A 148 17.11 0.05 -10.41
N LEU A 149 16.20 -0.90 -10.59
CA LEU A 149 16.49 -2.34 -10.74
C LEU A 149 16.25 -2.73 -12.21
N ASN A 150 17.05 -2.14 -13.11
CA ASN A 150 16.90 -2.32 -14.56
C ASN A 150 17.38 -3.71 -15.00
N GLU A 151 16.53 -4.48 -15.71
CA GLU A 151 16.88 -5.78 -16.27
C GLU A 151 18.16 -5.75 -17.12
N MET A 152 18.38 -4.67 -17.87
CA MET A 152 19.57 -4.51 -18.70
C MET A 152 20.88 -4.44 -17.90
N LYS A 153 20.82 -4.11 -16.61
CA LYS A 153 21.95 -4.08 -15.67
C LYS A 153 21.99 -5.30 -14.75
N PHE A 154 20.83 -5.93 -14.51
CA PHE A 154 20.63 -7.00 -13.51
C PHE A 154 19.87 -8.18 -14.10
N ALA A 155 20.30 -8.69 -15.25
CA ALA A 155 19.61 -9.73 -16.02
C ALA A 155 19.27 -10.99 -15.19
N ASP A 156 20.13 -11.38 -14.25
CA ASP A 156 19.93 -12.57 -13.39
C ASP A 156 18.72 -12.45 -12.45
N ALA A 157 18.26 -11.23 -12.19
CA ALA A 157 17.03 -10.99 -11.42
C ALA A 157 15.74 -11.18 -12.24
N TYR A 158 15.86 -11.51 -13.52
CA TYR A 158 14.73 -11.61 -14.45
C TYR A 158 14.80 -12.91 -15.25
N TRP A 159 13.71 -13.24 -15.94
CA TRP A 159 13.65 -14.32 -16.94
C TRP A 159 12.63 -14.01 -18.02
N ARG A 160 12.73 -14.73 -19.16
CA ARG A 160 11.73 -14.66 -20.21
C ARG A 160 10.87 -15.91 -20.22
N ASP A 161 9.55 -15.72 -20.21
CA ASP A 161 8.57 -16.80 -20.39
C ASP A 161 8.44 -17.12 -21.87
N ASN A 162 8.92 -18.31 -22.27
CA ASN A 162 8.89 -18.76 -23.67
C ASN A 162 7.49 -19.08 -24.19
N SER A 163 6.47 -19.14 -23.33
CA SER A 163 5.07 -19.30 -23.73
C SER A 163 4.47 -18.02 -24.32
N LYS A 164 5.11 -16.87 -24.14
CA LYS A 164 4.71 -15.58 -24.69
C LYS A 164 5.76 -15.02 -25.65
N LYS A 165 5.30 -14.22 -26.60
CA LYS A 165 6.20 -13.59 -27.59
C LYS A 165 6.88 -12.35 -26.99
N PRO A 166 8.17 -12.10 -27.29
CA PRO A 166 8.79 -10.82 -27.02
C PRO A 166 8.00 -9.68 -27.70
N PRO A 167 7.89 -8.51 -27.06
CA PRO A 167 8.48 -8.08 -25.80
C PRO A 167 7.58 -8.32 -24.58
N HIS A 168 6.48 -9.11 -24.67
CA HIS A 168 5.44 -9.31 -23.67
C HIS A 168 5.75 -10.49 -22.72
N ASN A 169 7.00 -10.82 -22.50
CA ASN A 169 7.42 -12.08 -21.87
C ASN A 169 8.52 -11.96 -20.81
N LEU A 170 8.82 -10.76 -20.32
CA LEU A 170 9.84 -10.55 -19.30
C LEU A 170 9.21 -10.55 -17.92
N TYR A 171 9.75 -11.35 -17.00
CA TYR A 171 9.24 -11.51 -15.64
C TYR A 171 10.33 -11.39 -14.60
N THR A 172 9.93 -11.12 -13.35
CA THR A 172 10.74 -11.20 -12.14
C THR A 172 9.94 -11.85 -11.02
N SER A 173 10.52 -11.98 -9.82
CA SER A 173 9.84 -12.42 -8.60
C SER A 173 10.27 -11.57 -7.40
N SER A 174 9.47 -11.59 -6.34
CA SER A 174 9.83 -10.93 -5.11
C SER A 174 11.12 -11.49 -4.52
N GLU A 175 11.36 -12.80 -4.64
CA GLU A 175 12.59 -13.45 -4.19
C GLU A 175 13.82 -12.88 -4.91
N LYS A 176 13.79 -12.82 -6.23
CA LYS A 176 14.89 -12.28 -7.04
C LYS A 176 15.15 -10.80 -6.76
N ILE A 177 14.07 -10.00 -6.64
CA ILE A 177 14.19 -8.59 -6.29
C ILE A 177 14.74 -8.42 -4.88
N THR A 178 14.25 -9.17 -3.89
CA THR A 178 14.76 -9.11 -2.51
C THR A 178 16.24 -9.50 -2.45
N SER A 179 16.67 -10.52 -3.18
CA SER A 179 18.07 -10.90 -3.28
C SER A 179 18.94 -9.75 -3.83
N LEU A 180 18.46 -9.09 -4.88
CA LEU A 180 19.14 -7.93 -5.47
C LEU A 180 19.18 -6.73 -4.51
N LEU A 181 18.09 -6.47 -3.77
CA LEU A 181 18.06 -5.42 -2.75
C LEU A 181 19.07 -5.67 -1.62
N ASN A 182 19.17 -6.92 -1.16
CA ASN A 182 20.13 -7.32 -0.14
C ASN A 182 21.57 -7.18 -0.63
N GLU A 183 21.86 -7.63 -1.86
CA GLU A 183 23.18 -7.44 -2.49
C GLU A 183 23.58 -5.97 -2.55
N LYS A 184 22.63 -5.10 -2.86
CA LYS A 184 22.84 -3.65 -2.93
C LYS A 184 22.75 -2.94 -1.57
N GLN A 185 22.52 -3.68 -0.49
CA GLN A 185 22.35 -3.16 0.85
C GLN A 185 21.22 -2.12 0.98
N ILE A 186 20.16 -2.26 0.17
CA ILE A 186 18.95 -1.45 0.26
C ILE A 186 18.03 -2.09 1.28
N ASN A 187 18.03 -1.55 2.50
CA ASN A 187 17.28 -2.09 3.65
C ASN A 187 16.33 -1.06 4.30
N LYS A 188 16.15 0.09 3.65
CA LYS A 188 15.29 1.16 4.16
C LYS A 188 13.83 0.80 3.98
N ILE A 189 13.05 0.88 5.06
CA ILE A 189 11.59 0.77 5.02
C ILE A 189 11.03 2.18 5.05
N PRO A 190 10.43 2.65 3.95
CA PRO A 190 9.87 3.99 3.89
C PRO A 190 8.58 4.10 4.71
N THR A 191 8.26 5.31 5.09
CA THR A 191 6.98 5.66 5.71
C THR A 191 6.00 6.10 4.64
N SER A 192 4.70 5.85 4.85
CA SER A 192 3.63 6.34 4.00
C SER A 192 2.85 7.46 4.70
N ASN A 193 2.40 8.44 3.94
CA ASN A 193 1.49 9.48 4.42
C ASN A 193 0.02 9.05 4.30
N LEU A 194 -0.25 7.85 3.74
CA LEU A 194 -1.60 7.32 3.68
C LEU A 194 -2.12 7.03 5.09
N LYS A 195 -3.36 7.42 5.33
CA LYS A 195 -4.07 7.09 6.57
C LYS A 195 -5.05 5.96 6.30
N PHE A 196 -5.06 5.00 7.22
CA PHE A 196 -5.98 3.87 7.16
C PHE A 196 -6.88 3.90 8.37
N ASP A 197 -8.18 4.00 8.13
CA ASP A 197 -9.24 3.96 9.13
C ASP A 197 -10.54 3.56 8.43
N SER A 198 -10.92 2.30 8.57
CA SER A 198 -12.12 1.77 7.93
C SER A 198 -13.40 2.41 8.48
N SER A 199 -13.39 2.89 9.74
CA SER A 199 -14.53 3.56 10.37
C SER A 199 -14.86 4.93 9.76
N TYR A 200 -13.89 5.59 9.10
CA TYR A 200 -14.12 6.80 8.33
C TYR A 200 -15.25 6.64 7.31
N TRP A 201 -15.37 5.43 6.74
CA TRP A 201 -16.37 5.09 5.73
C TRP A 201 -17.74 4.70 6.30
N ASP A 202 -17.90 4.64 7.64
CA ASP A 202 -19.21 4.41 8.27
C ASP A 202 -20.14 5.62 8.14
N ASN A 203 -19.63 6.78 7.71
CA ASN A 203 -20.42 7.99 7.49
C ASN A 203 -21.58 7.71 6.52
N LYS A 204 -22.81 7.95 6.99
CA LYS A 204 -24.06 7.69 6.25
C LYS A 204 -24.30 8.69 5.12
N ASP A 205 -23.66 9.86 5.18
CA ASP A 205 -23.82 10.93 4.19
C ASP A 205 -23.00 10.70 2.93
N PHE A 206 -22.03 9.78 2.97
CA PHE A 206 -21.25 9.44 1.77
C PHE A 206 -22.13 8.73 0.73
N LYS A 207 -22.03 9.21 -0.51
CA LYS A 207 -22.80 8.68 -1.64
C LYS A 207 -22.43 7.21 -1.88
N LYS A 208 -23.42 6.34 -2.02
CA LYS A 208 -23.22 4.95 -2.45
C LYS A 208 -22.77 4.93 -3.92
N CYS A 209 -21.84 4.03 -4.23
CA CYS A 209 -21.35 3.77 -5.57
C CYS A 209 -20.92 2.31 -5.68
N SER A 210 -21.76 1.49 -6.32
CA SER A 210 -21.50 0.05 -6.47
C SER A 210 -20.73 -0.27 -7.75
N HIS A 211 -20.72 0.62 -8.72
CA HIS A 211 -20.00 0.43 -9.98
C HIS A 211 -19.44 1.73 -10.48
N ILE A 212 -18.17 1.72 -10.90
CA ILE A 212 -17.50 2.84 -11.54
C ILE A 212 -16.79 2.37 -12.80
N LYS A 213 -16.94 3.14 -13.87
CA LYS A 213 -16.24 2.92 -15.14
C LYS A 213 -15.49 4.18 -15.54
N ILE A 214 -14.24 4.02 -15.95
CA ILE A 214 -13.36 5.09 -16.44
C ILE A 214 -13.02 4.75 -17.89
N SER A 215 -13.48 5.58 -18.83
CA SER A 215 -13.15 5.45 -20.25
C SER A 215 -11.85 6.20 -20.54
N MET A 216 -10.72 5.47 -20.50
CA MET A 216 -9.40 6.07 -20.73
C MET A 216 -9.21 6.47 -22.19
N ASN A 217 -9.74 5.67 -23.13
CA ASN A 217 -9.88 5.99 -24.55
C ASN A 217 -10.81 4.97 -25.23
N LYS A 218 -10.95 5.03 -26.57
CA LYS A 218 -11.84 4.12 -27.33
C LYS A 218 -11.50 2.63 -27.23
N SER A 219 -10.29 2.28 -26.79
CA SER A 219 -9.81 0.88 -26.77
C SER A 219 -9.55 0.34 -25.36
N TYR A 220 -9.51 1.21 -24.37
CA TYR A 220 -9.16 0.87 -22.99
C TYR A 220 -10.11 1.54 -22.01
N ASP A 221 -10.89 0.70 -21.36
CA ASP A 221 -11.72 1.02 -20.21
C ASP A 221 -11.12 0.33 -18.99
N THR A 222 -11.33 0.91 -17.82
CA THR A 222 -11.14 0.23 -16.54
C THR A 222 -12.37 0.44 -15.70
N SER A 223 -12.85 -0.60 -15.05
CA SER A 223 -14.04 -0.49 -14.20
C SER A 223 -13.92 -1.34 -12.95
N TYR A 224 -14.76 -1.02 -11.97
CA TYR A 224 -14.75 -1.67 -10.67
C TYR A 224 -16.19 -1.87 -10.22
N LYS A 225 -16.49 -3.07 -9.74
CA LYS A 225 -17.77 -3.43 -9.15
C LYS A 225 -17.61 -3.78 -7.69
N TYR A 226 -18.40 -3.17 -6.82
CA TYR A 226 -18.40 -3.46 -5.39
C TYR A 226 -19.38 -4.60 -5.10
N GLU A 227 -18.84 -5.71 -4.64
CA GLU A 227 -19.60 -6.91 -4.25
C GLU A 227 -18.92 -7.56 -3.03
N ASP A 228 -19.70 -8.08 -2.12
CA ASP A 228 -19.22 -8.84 -0.94
C ASP A 228 -18.14 -8.12 -0.13
N GLY A 229 -18.27 -6.79 0.00
CA GLY A 229 -17.36 -5.97 0.79
C GLY A 229 -16.06 -5.54 0.10
N ILE A 230 -15.86 -5.87 -1.18
CA ILE A 230 -14.65 -5.59 -1.96
C ILE A 230 -14.98 -5.04 -3.34
N TYR A 231 -14.03 -4.32 -3.95
CA TYR A 231 -14.09 -3.97 -5.36
C TYR A 231 -13.40 -5.03 -6.21
N LYS A 232 -14.11 -5.57 -7.19
CA LYS A 232 -13.57 -6.41 -8.26
C LYS A 232 -13.20 -5.52 -9.44
N LYS A 233 -11.97 -5.65 -9.95
CA LYS A 233 -11.54 -4.96 -11.18
C LYS A 233 -12.04 -5.70 -12.40
N LEU A 234 -12.54 -4.94 -13.40
CA LEU A 234 -12.99 -5.48 -14.67
C LEU A 234 -12.21 -4.87 -15.83
N ILE A 235 -12.16 -5.60 -16.94
CA ILE A 235 -11.69 -5.14 -18.26
C ILE A 235 -12.82 -5.42 -19.25
N GLY A 236 -13.50 -4.37 -19.71
CA GLY A 236 -14.77 -4.53 -20.37
C GLY A 236 -15.80 -5.13 -19.38
N GLU A 237 -16.35 -6.29 -19.72
CA GLU A 237 -17.30 -7.02 -18.85
C GLU A 237 -16.61 -8.17 -18.07
N ASP A 238 -15.38 -8.52 -18.41
CA ASP A 238 -14.66 -9.63 -17.82
C ASP A 238 -13.92 -9.22 -16.54
N THR A 239 -13.94 -10.09 -15.54
CA THR A 239 -13.15 -9.89 -14.32
C THR A 239 -11.67 -9.99 -14.61
N PHE A 240 -10.87 -9.09 -14.04
CA PHE A 240 -9.43 -9.13 -14.14
C PHE A 240 -8.86 -10.26 -13.29
N ILE A 241 -8.22 -11.25 -13.92
CA ILE A 241 -7.60 -12.41 -13.27
C ILE A 241 -6.08 -12.28 -13.29
N ASP A 242 -5.45 -12.53 -12.15
CA ASP A 242 -3.99 -12.66 -12.04
C ASP A 242 -3.55 -14.04 -12.55
N LYS A 243 -2.63 -14.09 -13.53
CA LYS A 243 -2.16 -15.33 -14.16
C LYS A 243 -1.51 -16.28 -13.15
N SER A 244 -0.65 -15.74 -12.27
CA SER A 244 0.20 -16.56 -11.40
C SER A 244 -0.56 -17.23 -10.25
N SER A 245 -1.64 -16.61 -9.79
CA SER A 245 -2.48 -17.11 -8.70
C SER A 245 -3.83 -17.64 -9.16
N ASN A 246 -4.24 -17.33 -10.38
CA ASN A 246 -5.57 -17.61 -10.95
C ASN A 246 -6.71 -17.07 -10.08
N VAL A 247 -6.52 -15.90 -9.44
CA VAL A 247 -7.55 -15.26 -8.62
C VAL A 247 -7.96 -13.91 -9.22
N GLU A 248 -9.19 -13.51 -8.95
CA GLU A 248 -9.73 -12.20 -9.29
C GLU A 248 -9.03 -11.10 -8.47
N LEU A 249 -8.80 -9.94 -9.09
CA LEU A 249 -8.29 -8.78 -8.36
C LEU A 249 -9.35 -8.22 -7.44
N SER A 250 -9.04 -8.27 -6.14
CA SER A 250 -9.88 -7.80 -5.05
C SER A 250 -9.22 -6.63 -4.34
N LEU A 251 -9.93 -5.51 -4.23
CA LEU A 251 -9.41 -4.23 -3.77
C LEU A 251 -10.31 -3.65 -2.67
N SER A 252 -9.71 -3.00 -1.70
CA SER A 252 -10.43 -2.27 -0.64
C SER A 252 -10.76 -0.85 -1.07
N ASN A 253 -9.85 -0.23 -1.84
CA ASN A 253 -9.97 1.18 -2.21
C ASN A 253 -9.68 1.39 -3.70
N ILE A 254 -10.38 2.36 -4.29
CA ILE A 254 -10.11 2.90 -5.62
C ILE A 254 -9.83 4.39 -5.47
N VAL A 255 -8.72 4.87 -5.99
CA VAL A 255 -8.39 6.29 -6.08
C VAL A 255 -8.41 6.70 -7.55
N ILE A 256 -9.03 7.84 -7.84
CA ILE A 256 -9.02 8.45 -9.16
C ILE A 256 -8.42 9.83 -9.03
N GLN A 257 -7.25 10.02 -9.60
CA GLN A 257 -6.51 11.27 -9.64
C GLN A 257 -6.60 11.85 -11.06
N GLN A 258 -7.31 12.95 -11.23
CA GLN A 258 -7.43 13.62 -12.52
C GLN A 258 -6.30 14.64 -12.68
N THR A 259 -5.57 14.56 -13.79
CA THR A 259 -4.54 15.52 -14.18
C THR A 259 -4.66 15.85 -15.67
N SER A 260 -3.83 16.72 -16.20
CA SER A 260 -3.80 17.00 -17.64
C SER A 260 -2.78 16.10 -18.31
N ILE A 261 -3.24 15.12 -19.09
CA ILE A 261 -2.36 14.21 -19.85
C ILE A 261 -2.27 14.74 -21.27
N THR A 262 -1.08 15.12 -21.71
CA THR A 262 -0.85 15.68 -23.03
C THR A 262 0.23 14.92 -23.81
N LEU A 263 0.23 15.01 -25.11
CA LEU A 263 1.37 14.54 -25.90
C LEU A 263 2.57 15.46 -25.67
N SER A 264 3.74 14.88 -25.55
CA SER A 264 4.98 15.63 -25.46
C SER A 264 5.35 16.23 -26.84
N LYS A 265 6.38 17.08 -26.88
CA LYS A 265 6.82 17.75 -28.12
C LYS A 265 7.23 16.81 -29.25
N ASP A 266 7.60 15.58 -28.93
CA ASP A 266 7.95 14.55 -29.92
C ASP A 266 6.70 13.88 -30.55
N ASN A 267 5.50 14.17 -30.07
CA ASN A 267 4.22 13.56 -30.47
C ASN A 267 4.17 12.02 -30.31
N ILE A 268 5.05 11.45 -29.50
CA ILE A 268 5.12 10.00 -29.23
C ILE A 268 4.83 9.75 -27.76
N HIS A 269 5.59 10.41 -26.86
CA HIS A 269 5.46 10.24 -25.42
C HIS A 269 4.32 11.11 -24.85
N VAL A 270 3.91 10.78 -23.64
CA VAL A 270 2.92 11.56 -22.90
C VAL A 270 3.57 12.25 -21.71
N GLU A 271 3.10 13.45 -21.42
CA GLU A 271 3.42 14.22 -20.23
C GLU A 271 2.26 14.09 -19.24
N ILE A 272 2.56 13.70 -18.01
CA ILE A 272 1.61 13.47 -16.94
C ILE A 272 2.09 14.24 -15.71
N PRO A 273 1.62 15.50 -15.50
CA PRO A 273 1.97 16.26 -14.32
C PRO A 273 1.43 15.63 -13.05
N LEU A 274 2.31 15.23 -12.17
CA LEU A 274 1.96 14.68 -10.85
C LEU A 274 2.24 15.67 -9.72
N ILE A 275 3.03 16.69 -9.95
CA ILE A 275 3.29 17.80 -9.01
C ILE A 275 2.24 18.88 -9.25
N GLY A 276 1.63 19.39 -8.18
CA GLY A 276 0.55 20.38 -8.24
C GLY A 276 -0.69 19.89 -7.50
N GLU A 277 -1.85 20.23 -8.02
CA GLU A 277 -3.14 19.91 -7.42
C GLU A 277 -4.20 19.62 -8.47
N GLY A 278 -5.24 18.90 -8.08
CA GLY A 278 -6.37 18.63 -8.96
C GLY A 278 -7.51 17.93 -8.24
N LYS A 279 -8.55 17.62 -9.00
CA LYS A 279 -9.74 16.91 -8.52
C LYS A 279 -9.57 15.41 -8.69
N GLY A 280 -10.41 14.67 -7.98
CA GLY A 280 -10.51 13.23 -8.11
C GLY A 280 -11.60 12.64 -7.24
N TYR A 281 -11.50 11.34 -7.04
CA TYR A 281 -12.43 10.58 -6.20
C TYR A 281 -11.67 9.54 -5.41
N VAL A 282 -12.20 9.22 -4.22
CA VAL A 282 -11.83 8.02 -3.48
C VAL A 282 -13.08 7.18 -3.28
N LEU A 283 -12.96 5.88 -3.56
CA LEU A 283 -14.00 4.91 -3.30
C LEU A 283 -13.49 3.89 -2.28
N SER A 284 -14.33 3.58 -1.30
CA SER A 284 -14.12 2.53 -0.31
C SER A 284 -15.45 2.07 0.23
N GLN A 285 -15.57 0.80 0.63
CA GLN A 285 -16.78 0.23 1.23
C GLN A 285 -18.09 0.51 0.44
N GLY A 286 -18.01 0.51 -0.91
CA GLY A 286 -19.18 0.78 -1.77
C GLY A 286 -19.67 2.23 -1.73
N LYS A 287 -18.84 3.15 -1.25
CA LYS A 287 -19.12 4.58 -1.19
C LYS A 287 -18.08 5.38 -1.97
N ILE A 288 -18.42 6.59 -2.36
CA ILE A 288 -17.56 7.50 -3.13
C ILE A 288 -17.60 8.91 -2.52
N ILE A 289 -16.45 9.55 -2.46
CA ILE A 289 -16.32 10.97 -2.10
C ILE A 289 -15.47 11.69 -3.15
N PRO A 290 -15.81 12.95 -3.49
CA PRO A 290 -14.92 13.81 -4.25
C PRO A 290 -13.73 14.21 -3.39
N ILE A 291 -12.57 14.40 -4.04
CA ILE A 291 -11.35 14.83 -3.37
C ILE A 291 -10.64 15.94 -4.14
N LEU A 292 -9.80 16.67 -3.42
CA LEU A 292 -8.70 17.44 -3.96
C LEU A 292 -7.40 16.71 -3.65
N TRP A 293 -6.63 16.39 -4.68
CA TRP A 293 -5.29 15.87 -4.49
C TRP A 293 -4.26 16.98 -4.61
N SER A 294 -3.17 16.87 -3.86
CA SER A 294 -2.03 17.80 -3.97
C SER A 294 -0.72 17.08 -3.76
N LYS A 295 0.31 17.49 -4.51
CA LYS A 295 1.69 17.01 -4.38
C LYS A 295 2.63 18.18 -4.56
N LYS A 296 3.44 18.48 -3.55
CA LYS A 296 4.28 19.69 -3.49
C LYS A 296 5.50 19.61 -4.40
N ASP A 297 6.18 18.49 -4.41
CA ASP A 297 7.44 18.27 -5.13
C ASP A 297 7.66 16.77 -5.43
N LEU A 298 8.80 16.42 -6.05
CA LEU A 298 9.13 15.06 -6.47
C LEU A 298 9.14 14.05 -5.30
N THR A 299 9.57 14.47 -4.13
CA THR A 299 9.75 13.60 -2.96
C THR A 299 8.56 13.60 -2.01
N SER A 300 7.66 14.58 -2.16
CA SER A 300 6.45 14.64 -1.35
C SER A 300 5.45 13.58 -1.81
N ALA A 301 4.81 12.89 -0.86
CA ALA A 301 3.69 12.03 -1.17
C ALA A 301 2.48 12.84 -1.63
N THR A 302 1.64 12.25 -2.47
CA THR A 302 0.34 12.85 -2.85
C THR A 302 -0.59 12.81 -1.64
N GLU A 303 -1.13 13.97 -1.26
CA GLU A 303 -2.18 14.10 -0.24
C GLU A 303 -3.56 14.03 -0.90
N LEU A 304 -4.50 13.34 -0.24
CA LEU A 304 -5.90 13.25 -0.65
C LEU A 304 -6.74 13.93 0.42
N LYS A 305 -7.44 15.01 0.05
CA LYS A 305 -8.28 15.79 0.97
C LYS A 305 -9.73 15.82 0.51
N ASP A 306 -10.65 15.77 1.44
CA ASP A 306 -12.06 16.03 1.19
C ASP A 306 -12.33 17.52 0.91
N GLU A 307 -13.57 17.87 0.59
CA GLU A 307 -13.99 19.25 0.31
C GLU A 307 -13.79 20.21 1.50
N ASN A 308 -13.66 19.67 2.72
CA ASN A 308 -13.41 20.43 3.95
C ASN A 308 -11.91 20.58 4.25
N GLY A 309 -11.03 19.99 3.43
CA GLY A 309 -9.58 20.03 3.61
C GLY A 309 -9.05 18.95 4.57
N ASN A 310 -9.88 18.02 5.04
CA ASN A 310 -9.45 16.91 5.89
C ASN A 310 -8.78 15.82 5.05
N ILE A 311 -7.74 15.20 5.60
CA ILE A 311 -7.11 14.04 4.95
C ILE A 311 -8.11 12.87 4.91
N VAL A 312 -8.31 12.33 3.73
CA VAL A 312 -9.16 11.15 3.51
C VAL A 312 -8.43 9.91 4.00
N SER A 313 -9.10 9.13 4.87
CA SER A 313 -8.61 7.82 5.27
C SER A 313 -9.08 6.75 4.30
N LEU A 314 -8.21 5.80 3.98
CA LEU A 314 -8.52 4.60 3.21
C LEU A 314 -8.98 3.48 4.15
N SER A 315 -9.74 2.52 3.65
CA SER A 315 -9.94 1.27 4.38
C SER A 315 -8.68 0.41 4.30
N GLU A 316 -8.45 -0.39 5.33
CA GLU A 316 -7.34 -1.35 5.34
C GLU A 316 -7.41 -2.29 4.15
N GLY A 317 -6.30 -2.46 3.44
CA GLY A 317 -6.17 -3.37 2.30
C GLY A 317 -5.61 -2.74 1.05
N LYS A 318 -5.83 -3.40 -0.08
CA LYS A 318 -5.22 -3.06 -1.38
C LYS A 318 -5.91 -1.87 -2.02
N THR A 319 -5.10 -1.04 -2.71
CA THR A 319 -5.58 0.16 -3.41
C THR A 319 -5.23 0.12 -4.90
N TRP A 320 -6.20 0.44 -5.75
CA TRP A 320 -5.95 0.73 -7.16
C TRP A 320 -6.08 2.22 -7.41
N TRP A 321 -4.99 2.83 -7.91
CA TRP A 321 -4.88 4.27 -8.09
C TRP A 321 -4.82 4.62 -9.57
N ASN A 322 -5.91 5.15 -10.09
CA ASN A 322 -6.02 5.57 -11.48
C ASN A 322 -5.56 7.01 -11.62
N ILE A 323 -4.55 7.26 -12.45
CA ILE A 323 -4.12 8.60 -12.86
C ILE A 323 -4.64 8.80 -14.26
N VAL A 324 -5.61 9.72 -14.43
CA VAL A 324 -6.39 9.83 -15.66
C VAL A 324 -6.44 11.27 -16.14
N ASP A 325 -6.67 11.45 -17.45
CA ASP A 325 -6.88 12.78 -18.00
C ASP A 325 -8.19 13.40 -17.51
N LYS A 326 -8.19 14.71 -17.33
CA LYS A 326 -9.38 15.47 -16.90
C LYS A 326 -10.56 15.32 -17.85
N SER A 327 -10.31 14.99 -19.13
CA SER A 327 -11.33 14.78 -20.15
C SER A 327 -11.87 13.36 -20.18
N ASN A 328 -11.26 12.43 -19.44
CA ASN A 328 -11.76 11.07 -19.39
C ASN A 328 -13.14 11.00 -18.74
N GLU A 329 -14.06 10.30 -19.38
CA GLU A 329 -15.40 10.09 -18.84
C GLU A 329 -15.34 9.12 -17.66
N ILE A 330 -15.97 9.52 -16.56
CA ILE A 330 -16.13 8.71 -15.35
C ILE A 330 -17.63 8.49 -15.11
N SER A 331 -18.10 7.28 -15.32
CA SER A 331 -19.50 6.88 -15.13
C SER A 331 -19.66 6.20 -13.78
N LEU A 332 -20.64 6.64 -12.99
CA LEU A 332 -20.94 6.20 -11.62
C LEU A 332 -22.32 5.59 -11.55
N ASN A 333 -22.47 4.40 -10.96
CA ASN A 333 -23.74 3.70 -10.73
C ASN A 333 -23.84 3.16 -9.29
#